data_fb9f86eea241eee6d412ffcf81909cff
#
_entry.id   fb9f86eea241eee6d412ffcf81909cff
#
_cell.length_a   1.000
_cell.length_b   1.000
_cell.length_c   1.000
_cell.angle_alpha   90.00
_cell.angle_beta   90.00
_cell.angle_gamma   90.00
#
_symmetry.space_group_name_H-M   'P 1'
#
loop_
_entity.id
_entity.type
_entity.pdbx_description
1 polymer ?
#
loop_
_entity_poly.entity_id
_entity_poly.type
_entity_poly.pdbx_seq_one_letter_code
_entity_poly.pdbx_strand_id
1 'polypeptide(L)'
;MFHQRAAALEYAESNNTRFLTELKEFLTIPSISTDPDHVEDMVKAADWVANQFNNLGLDKVEVFPTEGHPVVYGELSSETQGAPTVLVYGHYDVQPAEPLELWTTDAFKPVQRGDNLYARGASDMKGQVIATIKALEAVLKSGDLPINIKFLIEGEEEIGSPNLGEFISKHLDMLSCDFALNPDTGMIAPDLPTITYALRGLAYFEIRIDGPAHDLHSGIYGGVVHNPAQALCELI
;
A
#
# COMPACT_ATOMS: atom_id res chain seq x y z
N MET A 1 -21.01 22.72 -2.93
CA MET A 1 -19.91 21.90 -3.46
C MET A 1 -18.64 22.72 -3.76
N PHE A 2 -18.64 23.78 -4.63
CA PHE A 2 -17.41 24.53 -4.93
C PHE A 2 -16.80 25.25 -3.71
N HIS A 3 -17.61 25.88 -2.85
CA HIS A 3 -17.12 26.54 -1.63
C HIS A 3 -16.51 25.56 -0.62
N GLN A 4 -17.10 24.39 -0.45
CA GLN A 4 -16.57 23.37 0.44
C GLN A 4 -15.21 22.84 -0.04
N ARG A 5 -15.07 22.59 -1.36
CA ARG A 5 -13.79 22.18 -1.94
C ARG A 5 -12.69 23.24 -1.68
N ALA A 6 -12.99 24.52 -1.87
CA ALA A 6 -12.01 25.58 -1.63
C ALA A 6 -11.59 25.62 -0.15
N ALA A 7 -12.56 25.50 0.78
CA ALA A 7 -12.28 25.47 2.22
C ALA A 7 -11.46 24.21 2.60
N ALA A 8 -11.73 23.05 2.01
CA ALA A 8 -10.95 21.83 2.26
C ALA A 8 -9.50 21.96 1.79
N LEU A 9 -9.26 22.59 0.63
CA LEU A 9 -7.92 22.85 0.13
C LEU A 9 -7.18 23.85 1.05
N GLU A 10 -7.83 24.93 1.47
CA GLU A 10 -7.26 25.91 2.41
C GLU A 10 -6.92 25.26 3.76
N TYR A 11 -7.81 24.38 4.26
CA TYR A 11 -7.52 23.59 5.47
C TYR A 11 -6.29 22.71 5.29
N ALA A 12 -6.20 21.99 4.16
CA ALA A 12 -5.06 21.11 3.88
C ALA A 12 -3.75 21.89 3.79
N GLU A 13 -3.73 23.03 3.10
CA GLU A 13 -2.57 23.92 3.01
C GLU A 13 -2.15 24.43 4.39
N SER A 14 -3.09 24.90 5.21
CA SER A 14 -2.84 25.40 6.56
C SER A 14 -2.32 24.33 7.53
N ASN A 15 -2.60 23.05 7.27
CA ASN A 15 -2.19 21.91 8.09
C ASN A 15 -1.05 21.07 7.48
N ASN A 16 -0.49 21.48 6.35
CA ASN A 16 0.52 20.71 5.60
C ASN A 16 1.71 20.27 6.47
N THR A 17 2.23 21.17 7.33
CA THR A 17 3.34 20.84 8.24
C THR A 17 2.99 19.69 9.20
N ARG A 18 1.78 19.70 9.76
CA ARG A 18 1.29 18.62 10.62
C ARG A 18 1.12 17.32 9.83
N PHE A 19 0.48 17.37 8.67
CA PHE A 19 0.29 16.20 7.80
C PHE A 19 1.63 15.55 7.42
N LEU A 20 2.62 16.38 7.08
CA LEU A 20 3.95 15.91 6.78
C LEU A 20 4.66 15.31 8.01
N THR A 21 4.42 15.85 9.20
CA THR A 21 4.96 15.29 10.45
C THR A 21 4.36 13.91 10.72
N GLU A 22 3.05 13.76 10.62
CA GLU A 22 2.35 12.48 10.79
C GLU A 22 2.78 11.44 9.74
N LEU A 23 2.97 11.85 8.48
CA LEU A 23 3.56 10.96 7.46
C LEU A 23 4.97 10.51 7.86
N LYS A 24 5.82 11.43 8.32
CA LYS A 24 7.18 11.08 8.78
C LYS A 24 7.15 10.11 9.96
N GLU A 25 6.25 10.27 10.91
CA GLU A 25 6.05 9.32 12.02
C GLU A 25 5.69 7.93 11.49
N PHE A 26 4.73 7.83 10.58
CA PHE A 26 4.33 6.56 9.98
C PHE A 26 5.47 5.89 9.20
N LEU A 27 6.29 6.66 8.51
CA LEU A 27 7.44 6.17 7.75
C LEU A 27 8.59 5.66 8.62
N THR A 28 8.63 6.01 9.92
CA THR A 28 9.64 5.46 10.85
C THR A 28 9.35 4.03 11.27
N ILE A 29 8.15 3.51 11.03
CA ILE A 29 7.76 2.15 11.39
C ILE A 29 8.21 1.22 10.25
N PRO A 30 9.18 0.32 10.48
CA PRO A 30 9.67 -0.58 9.44
C PRO A 30 8.75 -1.80 9.30
N SER A 31 7.54 -1.58 8.79
CA SER A 31 6.51 -2.61 8.59
C SER A 31 6.83 -3.51 7.39
N ILE A 32 7.92 -4.28 7.49
CA ILE A 32 8.38 -5.19 6.44
C ILE A 32 7.65 -6.52 6.57
N SER A 33 6.69 -6.78 5.69
CA SER A 33 5.83 -7.97 5.76
C SER A 33 6.55 -9.29 5.51
N THR A 34 7.67 -9.26 4.78
CA THR A 34 8.47 -10.44 4.46
C THR A 34 9.40 -10.89 5.60
N ASP A 35 9.63 -10.05 6.61
CA ASP A 35 10.64 -10.28 7.65
C ASP A 35 9.98 -10.61 9.00
N PRO A 36 10.17 -11.84 9.54
CA PRO A 36 9.61 -12.22 10.83
C PRO A 36 10.13 -11.39 12.01
N ASP A 37 11.27 -10.74 11.90
CA ASP A 37 11.81 -9.86 12.94
C ASP A 37 11.01 -8.55 13.04
N HIS A 38 10.18 -8.23 12.04
CA HIS A 38 9.34 -7.03 11.99
C HIS A 38 7.85 -7.26 12.31
N VAL A 39 7.47 -8.42 12.84
CA VAL A 39 6.06 -8.72 13.22
C VAL A 39 5.48 -7.68 14.19
N GLU A 40 6.26 -7.25 15.17
CA GLU A 40 5.81 -6.18 16.09
C GLU A 40 5.65 -4.83 15.41
N ASP A 41 6.46 -4.53 14.40
CA ASP A 41 6.35 -3.30 13.63
C ASP A 41 5.13 -3.32 12.70
N MET A 42 4.74 -4.51 12.21
CA MET A 42 3.49 -4.69 11.48
C MET A 42 2.29 -4.33 12.36
N VAL A 43 2.25 -4.83 13.60
CA VAL A 43 1.19 -4.49 14.57
C VAL A 43 1.19 -2.99 14.88
N LYS A 44 2.38 -2.39 15.14
CA LYS A 44 2.49 -0.94 15.36
C LYS A 44 1.98 -0.12 14.19
N ALA A 45 2.24 -0.55 12.95
CA ALA A 45 1.75 0.14 11.76
C ALA A 45 0.23 0.03 11.63
N ALA A 46 -0.36 -1.14 11.87
CA ALA A 46 -1.80 -1.32 11.91
C ALA A 46 -2.47 -0.45 12.99
N ASP A 47 -1.93 -0.45 14.21
CA ASP A 47 -2.40 0.37 15.31
C ASP A 47 -2.27 1.88 15.00
N TRP A 48 -1.19 2.27 14.33
CA TRP A 48 -1.01 3.66 13.91
C TRP A 48 -2.11 4.11 12.94
N VAL A 49 -2.46 3.28 11.95
CA VAL A 49 -3.57 3.56 11.01
C VAL A 49 -4.90 3.61 11.75
N ALA A 50 -5.18 2.64 12.61
CA ALA A 50 -6.40 2.62 13.42
C ALA A 50 -6.53 3.87 14.29
N ASN A 51 -5.42 4.33 14.89
CA ASN A 51 -5.40 5.58 15.66
C ASN A 51 -5.69 6.81 14.80
N GLN A 52 -5.23 6.87 13.53
CA GLN A 52 -5.61 7.95 12.63
C GLN A 52 -7.13 7.96 12.37
N PHE A 53 -7.74 6.81 12.17
CA PHE A 53 -9.19 6.69 12.00
C PHE A 53 -9.97 7.11 13.24
N ASN A 54 -9.52 6.69 14.44
CA ASN A 54 -10.12 7.10 15.71
C ASN A 54 -10.01 8.63 15.92
N ASN A 55 -8.87 9.22 15.59
CA ASN A 55 -8.66 10.68 15.71
C ASN A 55 -9.53 11.48 14.74
N LEU A 56 -9.86 10.91 13.57
CA LEU A 56 -10.83 11.49 12.64
C LEU A 56 -12.28 11.39 13.12
N GLY A 57 -12.56 10.49 14.08
CA GLY A 57 -13.90 10.25 14.58
C GLY A 57 -14.74 9.38 13.64
N LEU A 58 -14.14 8.37 13.00
CA LEU A 58 -14.90 7.39 12.26
C LEU A 58 -15.87 6.64 13.16
N ASP A 59 -17.06 6.29 12.63
CA ASP A 59 -18.13 5.61 13.37
C ASP A 59 -17.72 4.20 13.84
N LYS A 60 -16.90 3.53 13.04
CA LYS A 60 -16.35 2.21 13.30
C LYS A 60 -14.89 2.15 12.94
N VAL A 61 -14.07 1.62 13.85
CA VAL A 61 -12.64 1.31 13.61
C VAL A 61 -12.37 -0.05 14.23
N GLU A 62 -11.81 -0.95 13.43
CA GLU A 62 -11.53 -2.32 13.87
C GLU A 62 -10.24 -2.83 13.24
N VAL A 63 -9.40 -3.48 14.04
CA VAL A 63 -8.21 -4.19 13.58
C VAL A 63 -8.52 -5.68 13.62
N PHE A 64 -8.64 -6.28 12.45
CA PHE A 64 -8.97 -7.69 12.31
C PHE A 64 -7.70 -8.53 12.22
N PRO A 65 -7.54 -9.54 13.08
CA PRO A 65 -6.48 -10.52 12.90
C PRO A 65 -6.75 -11.36 11.64
N THR A 66 -5.66 -11.74 10.97
CA THR A 66 -5.65 -12.75 9.90
C THR A 66 -4.70 -13.88 10.29
N GLU A 67 -4.53 -14.87 9.43
CA GLU A 67 -3.47 -15.89 9.61
C GLU A 67 -2.06 -15.31 9.41
N GLY A 68 -1.96 -14.10 8.87
CA GLY A 68 -0.74 -13.34 8.68
C GLY A 68 -0.78 -11.99 9.41
N HIS A 69 -0.72 -10.90 8.65
CA HIS A 69 -0.73 -9.55 9.21
C HIS A 69 -2.14 -8.97 9.30
N PRO A 70 -2.43 -8.11 10.31
CA PRO A 70 -3.76 -7.58 10.54
C PRO A 70 -4.30 -6.74 9.37
N VAL A 71 -5.63 -6.73 9.23
CA VAL A 71 -6.36 -5.80 8.36
C VAL A 71 -7.01 -4.73 9.22
N VAL A 72 -6.82 -3.46 8.84
CA VAL A 72 -7.45 -2.31 9.50
C VAL A 72 -8.65 -1.86 8.70
N TYR A 73 -9.83 -1.86 9.36
CA TYR A 73 -11.07 -1.36 8.80
C TYR A 73 -11.50 -0.06 9.48
N GLY A 74 -11.98 0.88 8.67
CA GLY A 74 -12.60 2.11 9.16
C GLY A 74 -13.85 2.44 8.37
N GLU A 75 -14.87 3.00 9.02
CA GLU A 75 -16.13 3.39 8.38
C GLU A 75 -16.66 4.69 8.95
N LEU A 76 -17.14 5.57 8.06
CA LEU A 76 -17.86 6.78 8.39
C LEU A 76 -19.08 6.90 7.49
N SER A 77 -20.24 6.98 8.08
CA SER A 77 -21.51 7.13 7.39
C SER A 77 -21.84 8.61 7.16
N SER A 78 -22.35 8.91 5.97
CA SER A 78 -22.89 10.23 5.67
C SER A 78 -24.29 10.41 6.29
N GLU A 79 -24.61 11.61 6.75
CA GLU A 79 -26.00 11.97 7.12
C GLU A 79 -26.92 12.13 5.89
N THR A 80 -26.34 12.17 4.70
CA THR A 80 -27.09 12.31 3.43
C THR A 80 -27.79 11.00 3.10
N GLN A 81 -29.12 11.02 3.05
CA GLN A 81 -29.90 9.83 2.70
C GLN A 81 -29.58 9.35 1.28
N GLY A 82 -29.24 8.07 1.13
CA GLY A 82 -28.88 7.48 -0.15
C GLY A 82 -27.51 7.89 -0.67
N ALA A 83 -26.64 8.37 0.21
CA ALA A 83 -25.26 8.69 -0.14
C ALA A 83 -24.54 7.45 -0.71
N PRO A 84 -23.80 7.57 -1.81
CA PRO A 84 -23.00 6.46 -2.32
C PRO A 84 -21.86 6.10 -1.36
N THR A 85 -21.45 4.85 -1.39
CA THR A 85 -20.38 4.31 -0.55
C THR A 85 -19.11 4.13 -1.36
N VAL A 86 -18.02 4.71 -0.89
CA VAL A 86 -16.67 4.54 -1.44
C VAL A 86 -15.86 3.67 -0.49
N LEU A 87 -15.25 2.59 -1.02
CA LEU A 87 -14.27 1.79 -0.31
C LEU A 87 -12.87 2.23 -0.75
N VAL A 88 -12.08 2.75 0.17
CA VAL A 88 -10.66 3.08 -0.05
C VAL A 88 -9.83 1.88 0.36
N TYR A 89 -9.11 1.31 -0.59
CA TYR A 89 -8.14 0.25 -0.34
C TYR A 89 -6.74 0.83 -0.22
N GLY A 90 -5.91 0.18 0.59
CA GLY A 90 -4.49 0.47 0.68
C GLY A 90 -3.74 -0.56 1.51
N HIS A 91 -2.42 -0.39 1.61
CA HIS A 91 -1.59 -1.24 2.46
C HIS A 91 -0.63 -0.42 3.32
N TYR A 92 -0.24 -1.00 4.46
CA TYR A 92 0.70 -0.37 5.40
C TYR A 92 2.05 -1.09 5.47
N ASP A 93 2.17 -2.26 4.85
CA ASP A 93 3.44 -2.94 4.72
C ASP A 93 4.33 -2.31 3.66
N VAL A 94 5.58 -2.68 3.68
CA VAL A 94 6.60 -2.17 2.75
C VAL A 94 7.61 -3.26 2.41
N GLN A 95 8.23 -3.14 1.24
CA GLN A 95 9.35 -3.98 0.83
C GLN A 95 10.57 -3.76 1.75
N PRO A 96 11.45 -4.77 1.88
CA PRO A 96 12.77 -4.61 2.48
C PRO A 96 13.55 -3.44 1.89
N ALA A 97 14.45 -2.87 2.68
CA ALA A 97 15.25 -1.70 2.25
C ALA A 97 16.55 -2.07 1.52
N GLU A 98 16.83 -3.35 1.35
CA GLU A 98 18.03 -3.85 0.69
C GLU A 98 18.09 -3.42 -0.80
N PRO A 99 19.30 -3.16 -1.33
CA PRO A 99 20.58 -3.13 -0.65
C PRO A 99 20.80 -1.82 0.12
N LEU A 100 21.13 -1.93 1.41
CA LEU A 100 21.20 -0.78 2.35
C LEU A 100 22.27 0.25 1.94
N GLU A 101 23.34 -0.17 1.28
CA GLU A 101 24.43 0.71 0.84
C GLU A 101 24.02 1.70 -0.26
N LEU A 102 22.89 1.49 -0.92
CA LEU A 102 22.36 2.44 -1.92
C LEU A 102 21.57 3.60 -1.29
N TRP A 103 21.23 3.49 -0.02
CA TRP A 103 20.55 4.58 0.67
C TRP A 103 21.53 5.62 1.17
N THR A 104 21.32 6.88 0.83
CA THR A 104 22.13 7.99 1.35
C THR A 104 21.80 8.35 2.80
N THR A 105 20.64 7.92 3.29
CA THR A 105 20.17 8.01 4.67
C THR A 105 19.44 6.73 4.98
N ASP A 106 19.31 6.36 6.26
CA ASP A 106 18.52 5.21 6.70
C ASP A 106 17.12 5.25 6.07
N ALA A 107 16.68 4.10 5.51
CA ALA A 107 15.43 3.97 4.78
C ALA A 107 14.20 4.28 5.64
N PHE A 108 14.25 4.02 6.96
CA PHE A 108 13.20 4.29 7.92
C PHE A 108 13.42 5.57 8.75
N LYS A 109 14.32 6.43 8.26
CA LYS A 109 14.54 7.77 8.80
C LYS A 109 14.15 8.81 7.75
N PRO A 110 12.88 9.24 7.71
CA PRO A 110 12.37 10.13 6.66
C PRO A 110 13.15 11.44 6.61
N VAL A 111 13.70 11.77 5.46
CA VAL A 111 14.48 12.98 5.23
C VAL A 111 13.89 13.80 4.09
N GLN A 112 13.60 15.06 4.35
CA GLN A 112 13.18 16.01 3.34
C GLN A 112 14.40 16.65 2.67
N ARG A 113 14.44 16.65 1.35
CA ARG A 113 15.46 17.33 0.55
C ARG A 113 14.78 18.15 -0.54
N GLY A 114 14.75 19.47 -0.37
CA GLY A 114 13.92 20.35 -1.19
C GLY A 114 12.44 20.00 -1.00
N ASP A 115 11.75 19.79 -2.10
CA ASP A 115 10.31 19.45 -2.11
C ASP A 115 10.03 17.94 -2.04
N ASN A 116 11.06 17.10 -1.93
CA ASN A 116 10.92 15.65 -1.91
C ASN A 116 11.16 15.08 -0.52
N LEU A 117 10.37 14.07 -0.15
CA LEU A 117 10.52 13.25 1.05
C LEU A 117 11.07 11.88 0.66
N TYR A 118 12.16 11.46 1.30
CA TYR A 118 12.84 10.21 1.05
C TYR A 118 12.73 9.28 2.24
N ALA A 119 12.07 8.15 2.06
CA ALA A 119 12.01 7.02 2.98
C ALA A 119 11.41 5.80 2.27
N ARG A 120 11.60 4.59 2.81
CA ARG A 120 10.85 3.41 2.38
C ARG A 120 9.37 3.60 2.70
N GLY A 121 8.47 3.27 1.76
CA GLY A 121 7.02 3.46 1.91
C GLY A 121 6.52 4.88 1.63
N ALA A 122 7.40 5.86 1.31
CA ALA A 122 6.98 7.24 1.06
C ALA A 122 6.08 7.38 -0.18
N SER A 123 6.27 6.55 -1.20
CA SER A 123 5.47 6.54 -2.43
C SER A 123 4.79 5.20 -2.72
N ASP A 124 4.97 4.21 -1.84
CA ASP A 124 4.40 2.86 -1.94
C ASP A 124 4.27 2.28 -0.52
N MET A 125 3.01 2.27 0.06
CA MET A 125 2.01 3.31 -0.29
C MET A 125 1.57 4.10 0.96
N LYS A 126 2.42 4.17 2.01
CA LYS A 126 2.11 4.93 3.24
C LYS A 126 1.80 6.40 2.95
N GLY A 127 2.47 6.99 1.93
CA GLY A 127 2.19 8.35 1.48
C GLY A 127 0.76 8.52 0.98
N GLN A 128 0.28 7.62 0.15
CA GLN A 128 -1.08 7.62 -0.40
C GLN A 128 -2.12 7.33 0.68
N VAL A 129 -1.82 6.40 1.62
CA VAL A 129 -2.69 6.14 2.78
C VAL A 129 -2.90 7.42 3.59
N ILE A 130 -1.82 8.12 3.94
CA ILE A 130 -1.93 9.42 4.64
C ILE A 130 -2.66 10.45 3.80
N ALA A 131 -2.35 10.57 2.52
CA ALA A 131 -3.01 11.54 1.65
C ALA A 131 -4.54 11.36 1.64
N THR A 132 -5.03 10.12 1.57
CA THR A 132 -6.48 9.84 1.61
C THR A 132 -7.10 10.13 2.97
N ILE A 133 -6.43 9.76 4.07
CA ILE A 133 -6.87 10.08 5.43
C ILE A 133 -6.97 11.60 5.64
N LYS A 134 -5.96 12.34 5.20
CA LYS A 134 -5.91 13.81 5.36
C LYS A 134 -6.84 14.55 4.40
N ALA A 135 -7.12 13.97 3.23
CA ALA A 135 -8.18 14.46 2.35
C ALA A 135 -9.56 14.34 3.02
N LEU A 136 -9.86 13.20 3.63
CA LEU A 136 -11.09 13.03 4.41
C LEU A 136 -11.15 14.04 5.57
N GLU A 137 -10.08 14.18 6.33
CA GLU A 137 -9.98 15.16 7.42
C GLU A 137 -10.32 16.58 6.93
N ALA A 138 -9.70 17.01 5.82
CA ALA A 138 -9.94 18.32 5.25
C ALA A 138 -11.40 18.53 4.82
N VAL A 139 -12.03 17.52 4.25
CA VAL A 139 -13.46 17.56 3.89
C VAL A 139 -14.34 17.69 5.13
N LEU A 140 -14.12 16.85 6.15
CA LEU A 140 -14.90 16.87 7.40
C LEU A 140 -14.78 18.20 8.17
N LYS A 141 -13.60 18.86 8.10
CA LYS A 141 -13.39 20.19 8.72
C LYS A 141 -13.99 21.34 7.91
N SER A 142 -14.44 21.07 6.68
CA SER A 142 -14.92 22.11 5.75
C SER A 142 -16.42 21.99 5.44
N GLY A 143 -17.10 20.98 5.98
CA GLY A 143 -18.53 20.77 5.81
C GLY A 143 -18.94 19.31 5.82
N ASP A 144 -20.15 19.03 5.38
CA ASP A 144 -20.73 17.71 5.41
C ASP A 144 -20.08 16.78 4.37
N LEU A 145 -19.93 15.52 4.72
CA LEU A 145 -19.47 14.47 3.83
C LEU A 145 -20.65 13.93 3.02
N PRO A 146 -20.67 14.08 1.68
CA PRO A 146 -21.82 13.67 0.84
C PRO A 146 -21.78 12.19 0.43
N ILE A 147 -20.85 11.41 0.97
CA ILE A 147 -20.63 9.99 0.67
C ILE A 147 -20.42 9.21 1.97
N ASN A 148 -20.77 7.93 1.97
CA ASN A 148 -20.24 7.01 2.97
C ASN A 148 -18.81 6.64 2.55
N ILE A 149 -17.92 6.49 3.52
CA ILE A 149 -16.54 6.08 3.25
C ILE A 149 -16.18 4.88 4.11
N LYS A 150 -15.52 3.93 3.50
CA LYS A 150 -14.94 2.76 4.15
C LYS A 150 -13.47 2.69 3.79
N PHE A 151 -12.66 2.23 4.73
CA PHE A 151 -11.25 1.94 4.52
C PHE A 151 -10.98 0.46 4.75
N LEU A 152 -10.21 -0.13 3.87
CA LEU A 152 -9.67 -1.48 3.96
C LEU A 152 -8.16 -1.37 3.76
N ILE A 153 -7.41 -1.41 4.87
CA ILE A 153 -5.95 -1.23 4.83
C ILE A 153 -5.30 -2.52 5.32
N GLU A 154 -4.60 -3.21 4.42
CA GLU A 154 -3.95 -4.49 4.71
C GLU A 154 -2.46 -4.37 5.02
N GLY A 155 -1.83 -5.46 5.46
CA GLY A 155 -0.41 -5.54 5.76
C GLY A 155 0.35 -6.61 5.00
N GLU A 156 -0.14 -7.07 3.85
CA GLU A 156 0.44 -8.19 3.09
C GLU A 156 0.49 -7.95 1.58
N GLU A 157 0.29 -6.71 1.11
CA GLU A 157 0.28 -6.41 -0.33
C GLU A 157 1.60 -6.79 -0.97
N GLU A 158 2.71 -6.45 -0.33
CA GLU A 158 4.07 -6.65 -0.81
C GLU A 158 4.52 -8.14 -0.85
N ILE A 159 3.68 -9.04 -0.33
CA ILE A 159 3.84 -10.49 -0.42
C ILE A 159 2.70 -11.18 -1.19
N GLY A 160 1.87 -10.39 -1.90
CA GLY A 160 0.79 -10.87 -2.76
C GLY A 160 -0.53 -11.13 -2.05
N SER A 161 -0.78 -10.50 -0.90
CA SER A 161 -2.05 -10.50 -0.15
C SER A 161 -2.64 -11.90 0.10
N PRO A 162 -1.88 -12.86 0.65
CA PRO A 162 -2.33 -14.26 0.74
C PRO A 162 -3.62 -14.44 1.54
N ASN A 163 -3.88 -13.56 2.53
CA ASN A 163 -5.04 -13.67 3.41
C ASN A 163 -6.19 -12.73 3.03
N LEU A 164 -5.98 -11.75 2.14
CA LEU A 164 -6.98 -10.73 1.80
C LEU A 164 -8.22 -11.34 1.12
N GLY A 165 -8.04 -12.29 0.20
CA GLY A 165 -9.14 -12.93 -0.50
C GLY A 165 -10.12 -13.64 0.43
N GLU A 166 -9.60 -14.34 1.45
CA GLU A 166 -10.40 -14.97 2.49
C GLU A 166 -11.09 -13.94 3.37
N PHE A 167 -10.37 -12.89 3.78
CA PHE A 167 -10.93 -11.78 4.56
C PHE A 167 -12.12 -11.13 3.83
N ILE A 168 -11.96 -10.77 2.56
CA ILE A 168 -13.04 -10.19 1.75
C ILE A 168 -14.24 -11.13 1.70
N SER A 169 -14.01 -12.43 1.44
CA SER A 169 -15.08 -13.42 1.32
C SER A 169 -15.90 -13.57 2.61
N LYS A 170 -15.26 -13.42 3.77
CA LYS A 170 -15.92 -13.47 5.08
C LYS A 170 -16.67 -12.17 5.44
N HIS A 171 -16.33 -11.05 4.80
CA HIS A 171 -16.82 -9.72 5.17
C HIS A 171 -17.50 -8.97 4.01
N LEU A 172 -18.10 -9.68 3.05
CA LEU A 172 -18.73 -9.10 1.86
C LEU A 172 -19.74 -7.99 2.17
N ASP A 173 -20.61 -8.21 3.14
CA ASP A 173 -21.63 -7.21 3.52
C ASP A 173 -20.99 -5.95 4.12
N MET A 174 -19.97 -6.12 4.97
CA MET A 174 -19.22 -5.02 5.57
C MET A 174 -18.48 -4.20 4.53
N LEU A 175 -17.91 -4.86 3.52
CA LEU A 175 -17.11 -4.23 2.46
C LEU A 175 -17.95 -3.79 1.25
N SER A 176 -19.27 -4.01 1.26
CA SER A 176 -20.15 -3.58 0.17
C SER A 176 -20.00 -2.08 -0.09
N CYS A 177 -19.80 -1.71 -1.38
CA CYS A 177 -19.58 -0.34 -1.82
C CYS A 177 -20.12 -0.15 -3.24
N ASP A 178 -20.34 1.11 -3.63
CA ASP A 178 -20.71 1.48 -5.01
C ASP A 178 -19.48 1.53 -5.92
N PHE A 179 -18.33 1.95 -5.38
CA PHE A 179 -17.03 1.90 -6.05
C PHE A 179 -15.88 1.79 -5.06
N ALA A 180 -14.81 1.15 -5.51
CA ALA A 180 -13.54 1.07 -4.79
C ALA A 180 -12.54 2.09 -5.38
N LEU A 181 -11.78 2.73 -4.49
CA LEU A 181 -10.66 3.60 -4.82
C LEU A 181 -9.37 2.94 -4.33
N ASN A 182 -8.48 2.60 -5.25
CA ASN A 182 -7.12 2.20 -4.93
C ASN A 182 -6.16 3.34 -5.32
N PRO A 183 -5.61 4.11 -4.37
CA PRO A 183 -4.68 5.21 -4.64
C PRO A 183 -3.22 4.76 -4.78
N ASP A 184 -2.95 3.45 -4.81
CA ASP A 184 -1.61 2.89 -4.99
C ASP A 184 -1.12 3.08 -6.42
N THR A 185 -0.96 4.32 -6.79
CA THR A 185 -0.50 4.77 -8.11
C THR A 185 0.34 6.04 -7.99
N GLY A 186 1.15 6.31 -9.01
CA GLY A 186 1.91 7.54 -9.12
C GLY A 186 1.21 8.60 -9.98
N MET A 187 1.62 9.85 -9.84
CA MET A 187 1.33 10.90 -10.81
C MET A 187 2.38 10.87 -11.93
N ILE A 188 1.95 11.18 -13.16
CA ILE A 188 2.85 11.26 -14.33
C ILE A 188 3.88 12.38 -14.15
N ALA A 189 3.46 13.48 -13.53
CA ALA A 189 4.32 14.61 -13.16
C ALA A 189 3.74 15.32 -11.93
N PRO A 190 4.54 16.10 -11.15
CA PRO A 190 4.08 16.76 -9.93
C PRO A 190 2.84 17.63 -10.10
N ASP A 191 2.70 18.29 -11.25
CA ASP A 191 1.58 19.20 -11.54
C ASP A 191 0.49 18.57 -12.43
N LEU A 192 0.56 17.25 -12.65
CA LEU A 192 -0.37 16.52 -13.48
C LEU A 192 -1.16 15.47 -12.69
N PRO A 193 -2.28 15.83 -12.06
CA PRO A 193 -3.15 14.88 -11.41
C PRO A 193 -3.57 13.77 -12.35
N THR A 194 -3.43 12.53 -11.91
CA THR A 194 -3.61 11.34 -12.76
C THR A 194 -4.65 10.42 -12.14
N ILE A 195 -5.58 9.93 -12.96
CA ILE A 195 -6.52 8.86 -12.59
C ILE A 195 -6.17 7.65 -13.47
N THR A 196 -5.65 6.60 -12.83
CA THR A 196 -5.44 5.30 -13.48
C THR A 196 -6.74 4.52 -13.47
N TYR A 197 -7.34 4.29 -14.63
CA TYR A 197 -8.65 3.61 -14.74
C TYR A 197 -8.54 2.20 -15.32
N ALA A 198 -7.34 1.77 -15.69
CA ALA A 198 -7.06 0.43 -16.18
C ALA A 198 -5.60 0.05 -15.91
N LEU A 199 -5.36 -1.23 -15.68
CA LEU A 199 -4.03 -1.79 -15.49
C LEU A 199 -3.70 -2.73 -16.65
N ARG A 200 -2.40 -2.94 -16.89
CA ARG A 200 -1.92 -3.98 -17.81
C ARG A 200 -2.15 -5.35 -17.18
N GLY A 201 -2.44 -6.35 -18.01
CA GLY A 201 -2.40 -7.73 -17.58
C GLY A 201 -0.98 -8.15 -17.22
N LEU A 202 -0.85 -9.08 -16.28
CA LEU A 202 0.39 -9.74 -15.89
C LEU A 202 0.31 -11.22 -16.21
N ALA A 203 1.39 -11.77 -16.78
CA ALA A 203 1.60 -13.19 -16.88
C ALA A 203 3.01 -13.50 -16.37
N TYR A 204 3.11 -14.27 -15.31
CA TYR A 204 4.37 -14.71 -14.72
C TYR A 204 4.64 -16.17 -15.13
N PHE A 205 5.87 -16.43 -15.55
CA PHE A 205 6.30 -17.78 -15.94
C PHE A 205 7.62 -18.11 -15.27
N GLU A 206 7.75 -19.32 -14.78
CA GLU A 206 9.00 -19.92 -14.35
C GLU A 206 9.31 -21.09 -15.30
N ILE A 207 10.52 -21.10 -15.87
CA ILE A 207 11.01 -22.18 -16.71
C ILE A 207 12.14 -22.87 -15.97
N ARG A 208 11.93 -24.14 -15.65
CA ARG A 208 12.94 -25.00 -15.04
C ARG A 208 13.41 -26.07 -16.01
N ILE A 209 14.73 -26.15 -16.19
CA ILE A 209 15.37 -27.19 -17.01
C ILE A 209 16.19 -28.07 -16.08
N ASP A 210 15.82 -29.31 -15.96
CA ASP A 210 16.57 -30.32 -15.20
C ASP A 210 17.54 -31.05 -16.11
N GLY A 211 18.82 -31.05 -15.71
CA GLY A 211 19.91 -31.78 -16.38
C GLY A 211 20.22 -33.10 -15.70
N PRO A 212 21.36 -33.74 -16.02
CA PRO A 212 21.82 -34.96 -15.36
C PRO A 212 21.95 -34.78 -13.85
N ALA A 213 21.78 -35.87 -13.08
CA ALA A 213 21.79 -35.85 -11.61
C ALA A 213 23.16 -35.47 -10.98
N HIS A 214 24.22 -35.39 -11.77
CA HIS A 214 25.56 -34.97 -11.36
C HIS A 214 26.31 -34.34 -12.51
N ASP A 215 27.40 -33.63 -12.20
CA ASP A 215 28.24 -32.99 -13.18
C ASP A 215 28.91 -33.98 -14.10
N LEU A 216 28.92 -33.67 -15.39
CA LEU A 216 29.52 -34.49 -16.43
C LEU A 216 30.77 -33.83 -17.00
N HIS A 217 31.82 -34.65 -17.22
CA HIS A 217 33.07 -34.17 -17.80
C HIS A 217 32.85 -33.77 -19.28
N SER A 218 33.09 -32.50 -19.61
CA SER A 218 32.80 -31.94 -20.94
C SER A 218 33.59 -32.62 -22.07
N GLY A 219 34.82 -33.10 -21.81
CA GLY A 219 35.63 -33.83 -22.78
C GLY A 219 35.11 -35.20 -23.18
N ILE A 220 34.14 -35.78 -22.39
CA ILE A 220 33.54 -37.08 -22.63
C ILE A 220 32.11 -36.92 -23.14
N TYR A 221 31.35 -36.02 -22.53
CA TYR A 221 29.91 -35.89 -22.74
C TYR A 221 29.53 -34.62 -23.53
N GLY A 222 30.52 -33.71 -23.80
CA GLY A 222 30.26 -32.49 -24.57
C GLY A 222 29.76 -32.81 -25.98
N GLY A 223 28.61 -32.24 -26.38
CA GLY A 223 27.93 -32.46 -27.61
C GLY A 223 27.13 -33.78 -27.68
N VAL A 224 27.20 -34.63 -26.64
CA VAL A 224 26.44 -35.89 -26.54
C VAL A 224 25.24 -35.72 -25.60
N VAL A 225 25.46 -35.07 -24.50
CA VAL A 225 24.38 -34.74 -23.53
C VAL A 225 24.08 -33.25 -23.64
N HIS A 226 22.79 -32.90 -23.77
CA HIS A 226 22.34 -31.53 -23.90
C HIS A 226 22.58 -30.78 -22.60
N ASN A 227 23.21 -29.62 -22.69
CA ASN A 227 23.48 -28.75 -21.54
C ASN A 227 22.20 -28.00 -21.15
N PRO A 228 21.73 -28.08 -19.88
CA PRO A 228 20.48 -27.43 -19.46
C PRO A 228 20.53 -25.92 -19.63
N ALA A 229 21.68 -25.28 -19.47
CA ALA A 229 21.82 -23.84 -19.73
C ALA A 229 21.64 -23.50 -21.22
N GLN A 230 22.16 -24.35 -22.13
CA GLN A 230 21.93 -24.19 -23.57
C GLN A 230 20.45 -24.39 -23.92
N ALA A 231 19.81 -25.44 -23.37
CA ALA A 231 18.39 -25.72 -23.58
C ALA A 231 17.51 -24.55 -23.12
N LEU A 232 17.86 -23.91 -21.98
CA LEU A 232 17.15 -22.73 -21.50
C LEU A 232 17.31 -21.54 -22.47
N CYS A 233 18.53 -21.29 -22.97
CA CYS A 233 18.77 -20.23 -23.94
C CYS A 233 18.06 -20.47 -25.29
N GLU A 234 17.82 -21.72 -25.68
CA GLU A 234 17.09 -22.07 -26.90
C GLU A 234 15.57 -21.92 -26.78
N LEU A 235 15.03 -21.90 -25.51
CA LEU A 235 13.62 -21.72 -25.22
C LEU A 235 13.19 -20.27 -25.07
N ILE A 236 14.10 -19.34 -24.76
CA ILE A 236 13.87 -17.92 -24.55
C ILE A 236 14.23 -17.14 -25.84
#